data_ebc4fcfdd3f9a028bc6efcb88d97e8ef
#
_entry.id   ebc4fcfdd3f9a028bc6efcb88d97e8ef
#
_cell.length_a   1.000
_cell.length_b   1.000
_cell.length_c   1.000
_cell.angle_alpha   90.00
_cell.angle_beta   90.00
_cell.angle_gamma   90.00
#
_symmetry.space_group_name_H-M   'P 1'
#
loop_
_entity.id
_entity.type
_entity.pdbx_description
1 polymer ?
#
loop_
_entity_poly.entity_id
_entity_poly.type
_entity_poly.pdbx_seq_one_letter_code
_entity_poly.pdbx_strand_id
1 'polypeptide(L)'
;VSLQKKIINIMTKENRKKDFIKKAKEVHKNEKLDYSQVEYVNNRTPVKIIDHDLRPDGTEYGEFWQTPTNHLKGQTHPDKKGLRISKTKTFKQEDIIERFKEVHKNEKLDYSQVEYKGMHVKVKIISHDLRPDGTEYGEFWQEPVVHLKGCTHPELGKYKQAQSQCYTTEKFIEKSKIVHFDKKYDYSQVNYLSSQTKVTIICNECNNKGIIHGQFQINPDALLQGKGCPKCGKHASFAEDEIITLINTLSGLKVIKNDHTILNGKELDIYIPEKKIAFEYNGIRWHSEQFNKDKFYHLRKKELCQQKGIKLFHIFEDEFLFHKECLMNKIKRIIGCTDNIIKIGARKCFIKEITNEESKIFLEKYHIQGYAKATLHLGAFYNNELVSVISFLKEHNDERNLVRSTTHNDYIVQGITSKIISFFIKNYKVKQIKTFLDRRWEIDKDNNVYTKSGFKLNNILNPDYRYTNGHGER
;
A
#
# COMPACT_ATOMS: atom_id res chain seq x y z
N VAL A 1 -59.47 -9.45 -24.00
CA VAL A 1 -58.06 -9.51 -23.60
C VAL A 1 -57.83 -9.06 -22.16
N SER A 2 -58.62 -8.13 -21.59
CA SER A 2 -58.46 -7.62 -20.20
C SER A 2 -58.97 -8.60 -19.14
N LEU A 3 -60.07 -9.32 -19.39
CA LEU A 3 -60.64 -10.26 -18.40
C LEU A 3 -59.82 -11.56 -18.29
N GLN A 4 -59.36 -12.11 -19.41
CA GLN A 4 -58.53 -13.33 -19.41
C GLN A 4 -57.15 -13.08 -18.74
N LYS A 5 -56.51 -11.94 -18.93
CA LYS A 5 -55.28 -11.57 -18.21
C LYS A 5 -55.50 -11.42 -16.70
N LYS A 6 -56.65 -10.89 -16.24
CA LYS A 6 -56.98 -10.82 -14.81
C LYS A 6 -57.19 -12.21 -14.20
N ILE A 7 -57.92 -13.11 -14.90
CA ILE A 7 -58.16 -14.48 -14.44
C ILE A 7 -56.85 -15.28 -14.34
N ILE A 8 -55.98 -15.21 -15.34
CA ILE A 8 -54.64 -15.87 -15.32
C ILE A 8 -53.79 -15.33 -14.19
N ASN A 9 -53.80 -14.01 -13.93
CA ASN A 9 -53.03 -13.42 -12.82
C ASN A 9 -53.59 -13.85 -11.44
N ILE A 10 -54.91 -14.01 -11.27
CA ILE A 10 -55.52 -14.51 -10.03
C ILE A 10 -55.16 -15.98 -9.80
N MET A 11 -55.24 -16.84 -10.82
CA MET A 11 -54.90 -18.26 -10.72
C MET A 11 -53.40 -18.46 -10.43
N THR A 12 -52.50 -17.65 -10.99
CA THR A 12 -51.05 -17.74 -10.70
C THR A 12 -50.73 -17.25 -9.29
N LYS A 13 -51.45 -16.27 -8.76
CA LYS A 13 -51.28 -15.77 -7.39
C LYS A 13 -51.72 -16.79 -6.35
N GLU A 14 -52.84 -17.45 -6.61
CA GLU A 14 -53.40 -18.49 -5.74
C GLU A 14 -52.51 -19.76 -5.73
N ASN A 15 -51.97 -20.14 -6.86
CA ASN A 15 -51.03 -21.25 -6.93
C ASN A 15 -49.72 -20.96 -6.17
N ARG A 16 -49.19 -19.74 -6.22
CA ARG A 16 -48.01 -19.33 -5.43
C ARG A 16 -48.29 -19.32 -3.93
N LYS A 17 -49.50 -18.90 -3.50
CA LYS A 17 -49.93 -18.99 -2.10
C LYS A 17 -49.96 -20.45 -1.63
N LYS A 18 -50.56 -21.35 -2.40
CA LYS A 18 -50.64 -22.81 -2.09
C LYS A 18 -49.22 -23.42 -2.00
N ASP A 19 -48.33 -23.10 -2.92
CA ASP A 19 -46.94 -23.59 -2.92
C ASP A 19 -46.15 -23.07 -1.70
N PHE A 20 -46.29 -21.79 -1.34
CA PHE A 20 -45.70 -21.22 -0.13
C PHE A 20 -46.20 -21.96 1.12
N ILE A 21 -47.52 -22.12 1.28
CA ILE A 21 -48.12 -22.79 2.47
C ILE A 21 -47.63 -24.23 2.56
N LYS A 22 -47.57 -24.97 1.43
CA LYS A 22 -47.06 -26.34 1.41
C LYS A 22 -45.63 -26.42 1.92
N LYS A 23 -44.74 -25.61 1.39
CA LYS A 23 -43.34 -25.55 1.83
C LYS A 23 -43.18 -25.08 3.27
N ALA A 24 -43.97 -24.12 3.71
CA ALA A 24 -43.97 -23.64 5.09
C ALA A 24 -44.38 -24.74 6.08
N LYS A 25 -45.39 -25.55 5.78
CA LYS A 25 -45.78 -26.70 6.59
C LYS A 25 -44.72 -27.80 6.65
N GLU A 26 -43.93 -27.98 5.58
CA GLU A 26 -42.81 -28.91 5.57
C GLU A 26 -41.67 -28.44 6.47
N VAL A 27 -41.33 -27.13 6.43
CA VAL A 27 -40.29 -26.51 7.25
C VAL A 27 -40.65 -26.47 8.73
N HIS A 28 -41.94 -26.18 9.05
CA HIS A 28 -42.45 -25.98 10.41
C HIS A 28 -43.37 -27.14 10.88
N LYS A 29 -43.04 -28.37 10.45
CA LYS A 29 -43.85 -29.56 10.72
C LYS A 29 -44.12 -29.86 12.21
N ASN A 30 -43.31 -29.34 13.10
CA ASN A 30 -43.37 -29.55 14.55
C ASN A 30 -44.00 -28.36 15.30
N GLU A 31 -44.54 -27.37 14.59
CA GLU A 31 -45.13 -26.17 15.14
C GLU A 31 -46.63 -26.10 14.77
N LYS A 32 -47.45 -25.61 15.69
CA LYS A 32 -48.91 -25.47 15.47
C LYS A 32 -49.23 -24.13 14.80
N LEU A 33 -48.84 -23.99 13.53
CA LEU A 33 -49.00 -22.74 12.78
C LEU A 33 -50.24 -22.82 11.88
N ASP A 34 -51.07 -21.77 11.94
CA ASP A 34 -52.20 -21.56 11.05
C ASP A 34 -51.89 -20.52 9.98
N TYR A 35 -52.11 -20.91 8.73
CA TYR A 35 -51.89 -20.13 7.52
C TYR A 35 -53.19 -19.64 6.87
N SER A 36 -54.34 -19.76 7.53
CA SER A 36 -55.64 -19.38 6.98
C SER A 36 -55.72 -17.92 6.58
N GLN A 37 -55.06 -17.03 7.35
CA GLN A 37 -55.04 -15.59 7.13
C GLN A 37 -53.85 -15.08 6.26
N VAL A 38 -53.14 -15.98 5.62
CA VAL A 38 -52.00 -15.57 4.75
C VAL A 38 -52.52 -14.93 3.47
N GLU A 39 -52.12 -13.68 3.25
CA GLU A 39 -52.26 -12.98 1.97
C GLU A 39 -50.90 -12.91 1.27
N TYR A 40 -50.66 -13.85 0.35
CA TYR A 40 -49.36 -13.95 -0.33
C TYR A 40 -49.28 -13.00 -1.53
N VAL A 41 -48.36 -12.06 -1.49
CA VAL A 41 -48.07 -11.13 -2.60
C VAL A 41 -46.79 -11.53 -3.30
N ASN A 42 -45.67 -11.63 -2.56
CA ASN A 42 -44.34 -12.05 -3.03
C ASN A 42 -43.49 -12.52 -1.84
N ASN A 43 -42.27 -12.99 -2.14
CA ASN A 43 -41.37 -13.53 -1.12
C ASN A 43 -40.84 -12.49 -0.08
N ARG A 44 -41.01 -11.19 -0.33
CA ARG A 44 -40.47 -10.09 0.52
C ARG A 44 -41.56 -9.35 1.31
N THR A 45 -42.81 -9.45 0.88
CA THR A 45 -43.94 -8.84 1.59
C THR A 45 -44.32 -9.72 2.79
N PRO A 46 -44.32 -9.19 4.02
CA PRO A 46 -44.73 -9.96 5.20
C PRO A 46 -46.13 -10.54 5.08
N VAL A 47 -46.31 -11.76 5.54
CA VAL A 47 -47.60 -12.46 5.62
C VAL A 47 -47.97 -12.68 7.08
N LYS A 48 -49.27 -12.68 7.37
CA LYS A 48 -49.81 -12.94 8.70
C LYS A 48 -49.88 -14.43 8.95
N ILE A 49 -49.31 -14.89 10.06
CA ILE A 49 -49.32 -16.29 10.50
C ILE A 49 -49.79 -16.32 11.95
N ILE A 50 -50.55 -17.32 12.35
CA ILE A 50 -51.01 -17.50 13.73
C ILE A 50 -50.28 -18.71 14.32
N ASP A 51 -49.72 -18.55 15.51
CA ASP A 51 -48.99 -19.58 16.24
C ASP A 51 -49.77 -20.01 17.47
N HIS A 52 -50.32 -21.23 17.42
CA HIS A 52 -51.11 -21.83 18.48
C HIS A 52 -50.26 -22.65 19.48
N ASP A 53 -48.96 -22.59 19.40
CA ASP A 53 -48.12 -23.14 20.46
C ASP A 53 -48.28 -22.30 21.74
N LEU A 54 -48.09 -22.94 22.89
CA LEU A 54 -48.30 -22.28 24.18
C LEU A 54 -46.96 -21.68 24.71
N ARG A 55 -47.08 -20.51 25.26
CA ARG A 55 -46.03 -19.90 26.09
C ARG A 55 -45.87 -20.65 27.42
N PRO A 56 -44.78 -20.45 28.17
CA PRO A 56 -44.60 -21.05 29.48
C PRO A 56 -45.68 -20.70 30.50
N ASP A 57 -46.41 -19.59 30.32
CA ASP A 57 -47.52 -19.15 31.15
C ASP A 57 -48.90 -19.76 30.74
N GLY A 58 -48.90 -20.62 29.72
CA GLY A 58 -50.10 -21.30 29.20
C GLY A 58 -50.86 -20.50 28.15
N THR A 59 -50.48 -19.31 27.77
CA THR A 59 -51.12 -18.52 26.70
C THR A 59 -50.53 -18.86 25.32
N GLU A 60 -51.35 -18.70 24.26
CA GLU A 60 -50.85 -18.90 22.89
C GLU A 60 -49.87 -17.76 22.48
N TYR A 61 -48.89 -18.06 21.56
CA TYR A 61 -48.05 -17.04 20.99
C TYR A 61 -48.85 -16.04 20.14
N GLY A 62 -49.86 -16.51 19.42
CA GLY A 62 -50.81 -15.69 18.69
C GLY A 62 -50.27 -15.22 17.32
N GLU A 63 -50.75 -14.08 16.88
CA GLU A 63 -50.47 -13.53 15.53
C GLU A 63 -49.10 -12.91 15.40
N PHE A 64 -48.41 -13.18 14.26
CA PHE A 64 -47.17 -12.49 13.90
C PHE A 64 -47.03 -12.29 12.39
N TRP A 65 -46.19 -11.34 12.02
CA TRP A 65 -45.91 -11.01 10.63
C TRP A 65 -44.50 -11.40 10.26
N GLN A 66 -44.35 -12.12 9.15
CA GLN A 66 -43.03 -12.56 8.68
C GLN A 66 -42.97 -12.63 7.16
N THR A 67 -41.81 -12.31 6.56
CA THR A 67 -41.63 -12.48 5.13
C THR A 67 -41.55 -13.96 4.77
N PRO A 68 -42.19 -14.40 3.66
CA PRO A 68 -42.10 -15.77 3.20
C PRO A 68 -40.68 -16.32 3.11
N THR A 69 -39.74 -15.50 2.68
CA THR A 69 -38.31 -15.87 2.60
C THR A 69 -37.74 -16.23 3.97
N ASN A 70 -38.02 -15.47 5.02
CA ASN A 70 -37.52 -15.74 6.36
C ASN A 70 -38.20 -16.93 7.00
N HIS A 71 -39.50 -17.05 6.77
CA HIS A 71 -40.26 -18.18 7.26
C HIS A 71 -39.81 -19.51 6.66
N LEU A 72 -39.60 -19.59 5.35
CA LEU A 72 -39.07 -20.77 4.68
C LEU A 72 -37.61 -21.12 5.06
N LYS A 73 -36.88 -20.19 5.68
CA LYS A 73 -35.57 -20.45 6.30
C LYS A 73 -35.66 -21.01 7.72
N GLY A 74 -36.87 -21.34 8.19
CA GLY A 74 -37.12 -21.90 9.51
C GLY A 74 -37.17 -20.88 10.66
N GLN A 75 -37.34 -19.58 10.35
CA GLN A 75 -37.57 -18.58 11.41
C GLN A 75 -39.00 -18.74 11.94
N THR A 76 -39.14 -18.83 13.27
CA THR A 76 -40.39 -19.01 14.01
C THR A 76 -40.96 -17.70 14.53
N HIS A 77 -42.00 -17.75 15.39
CA HIS A 77 -42.53 -16.57 16.07
C HIS A 77 -41.40 -15.78 16.76
N PRO A 78 -41.40 -14.44 16.67
CA PRO A 78 -40.31 -13.61 17.24
C PRO A 78 -40.05 -13.89 18.72
N ASP A 79 -41.09 -14.06 19.53
CA ASP A 79 -40.98 -14.32 20.97
C ASP A 79 -40.40 -15.73 21.29
N LYS A 80 -40.42 -16.68 20.36
CA LYS A 80 -39.80 -18.01 20.51
C LYS A 80 -38.27 -17.94 20.37
N LYS A 81 -37.70 -16.89 19.76
CA LYS A 81 -36.24 -16.74 19.59
C LYS A 81 -35.49 -16.75 20.92
N GLY A 82 -36.02 -16.08 21.93
CA GLY A 82 -35.44 -16.03 23.27
C GLY A 82 -35.43 -17.40 24.00
N LEU A 83 -36.50 -18.18 23.83
CA LEU A 83 -36.69 -19.49 24.51
C LEU A 83 -35.90 -20.64 23.83
N ARG A 84 -35.62 -20.56 22.53
CA ARG A 84 -34.80 -21.54 21.82
C ARG A 84 -33.31 -21.46 22.22
N ILE A 85 -32.83 -20.27 22.56
CA ILE A 85 -31.44 -20.05 23.05
C ILE A 85 -31.29 -20.64 24.45
N SER A 86 -32.35 -20.65 25.29
CA SER A 86 -32.29 -21.18 26.67
C SER A 86 -32.37 -22.70 26.77
N LYS A 87 -32.84 -23.42 25.75
CA LYS A 87 -32.93 -24.90 25.74
C LYS A 87 -31.72 -25.60 25.12
N THR A 88 -30.73 -24.87 24.59
CA THR A 88 -29.50 -25.47 24.05
C THR A 88 -28.42 -25.59 25.13
N LYS A 89 -28.36 -26.80 25.75
CA LYS A 89 -27.33 -27.29 26.66
C LYS A 89 -27.09 -26.44 27.93
N THR A 90 -27.87 -26.69 28.94
CA THR A 90 -27.45 -26.52 30.35
C THR A 90 -26.29 -27.51 30.59
N PHE A 91 -25.05 -27.02 30.53
CA PHE A 91 -23.89 -27.82 30.97
C PHE A 91 -23.99 -28.02 32.48
N LYS A 92 -23.62 -29.21 32.96
CA LYS A 92 -23.41 -29.40 34.39
C LYS A 92 -22.17 -28.62 34.81
N GLN A 93 -22.08 -28.24 36.07
CA GLN A 93 -20.96 -27.44 36.57
C GLN A 93 -19.60 -28.16 36.35
N GLU A 94 -19.57 -29.48 36.56
CA GLU A 94 -18.38 -30.31 36.37
C GLU A 94 -17.88 -30.26 34.91
N ASP A 95 -18.81 -30.39 33.93
CA ASP A 95 -18.50 -30.38 32.50
C ASP A 95 -17.91 -29.01 32.06
N ILE A 96 -18.39 -27.91 32.65
CA ILE A 96 -17.91 -26.57 32.30
C ILE A 96 -16.53 -26.31 32.90
N ILE A 97 -16.29 -26.77 34.13
CA ILE A 97 -14.98 -26.66 34.80
C ILE A 97 -13.93 -27.47 34.06
N GLU A 98 -14.28 -28.68 33.59
CA GLU A 98 -13.35 -29.51 32.81
C GLU A 98 -12.93 -28.81 31.52
N ARG A 99 -13.89 -28.19 30.79
CA ARG A 99 -13.59 -27.39 29.62
C ARG A 99 -12.75 -26.13 29.92
N PHE A 100 -12.98 -25.49 31.05
CA PHE A 100 -12.13 -24.39 31.51
C PHE A 100 -10.68 -24.85 31.67
N LYS A 101 -10.47 -25.99 32.31
CA LYS A 101 -9.13 -26.60 32.49
C LYS A 101 -8.46 -26.96 31.17
N GLU A 102 -9.23 -27.45 30.19
CA GLU A 102 -8.70 -27.76 28.86
C GLU A 102 -8.23 -26.50 28.11
N VAL A 103 -9.04 -25.42 28.16
CA VAL A 103 -8.72 -24.16 27.48
C VAL A 103 -7.54 -23.45 28.15
N HIS A 104 -7.46 -23.48 29.48
CA HIS A 104 -6.47 -22.76 30.29
C HIS A 104 -5.40 -23.67 30.90
N LYS A 105 -5.06 -24.77 30.24
CA LYS A 105 -4.08 -25.82 30.76
C LYS A 105 -2.72 -25.27 31.13
N ASN A 106 -2.31 -24.11 30.61
CA ASN A 106 -1.02 -23.48 30.87
C ASN A 106 -1.09 -22.35 31.92
N GLU A 107 -2.24 -22.18 32.56
CA GLU A 107 -2.49 -21.13 33.56
C GLU A 107 -2.78 -21.76 34.92
N LYS A 108 -2.36 -21.11 35.99
CA LYS A 108 -2.58 -21.58 37.35
C LYS A 108 -3.90 -21.04 37.91
N LEU A 109 -5.02 -21.59 37.39
CA LEU A 109 -6.35 -21.19 37.79
C LEU A 109 -7.01 -22.15 38.75
N ASP A 110 -7.63 -21.64 39.81
CA ASP A 110 -8.46 -22.36 40.74
C ASP A 110 -9.94 -22.10 40.49
N TYR A 111 -10.71 -23.16 40.28
CA TYR A 111 -12.13 -23.16 40.00
C TYR A 111 -12.98 -23.63 41.19
N SER A 112 -12.39 -23.79 42.40
CA SER A 112 -13.09 -24.25 43.57
C SER A 112 -14.27 -23.41 44.00
N GLN A 113 -14.25 -22.11 43.66
CA GLN A 113 -15.30 -21.16 43.99
C GLN A 113 -16.27 -20.83 42.81
N VAL A 114 -16.25 -21.63 41.75
CA VAL A 114 -17.15 -21.47 40.61
C VAL A 114 -18.54 -21.95 40.96
N GLU A 115 -19.55 -21.05 40.87
CA GLU A 115 -20.98 -21.39 40.90
C GLU A 115 -21.57 -21.16 39.52
N TYR A 116 -21.75 -22.19 38.72
CA TYR A 116 -22.26 -22.08 37.36
C TYR A 116 -23.78 -21.97 37.32
N LYS A 117 -24.30 -20.83 36.89
CA LYS A 117 -25.74 -20.53 36.72
C LYS A 117 -26.13 -20.28 35.26
N GLY A 118 -25.13 -20.30 34.32
CA GLY A 118 -25.37 -20.08 32.88
C GLY A 118 -24.17 -19.43 32.21
N MET A 119 -24.11 -19.50 30.87
CA MET A 119 -22.97 -19.06 30.06
C MET A 119 -22.67 -17.56 30.14
N HIS A 120 -23.67 -16.76 30.49
CA HIS A 120 -23.56 -15.28 30.59
C HIS A 120 -23.65 -14.76 32.04
N VAL A 121 -23.67 -15.66 33.02
CA VAL A 121 -23.61 -15.30 34.44
C VAL A 121 -22.15 -15.41 34.89
N LYS A 122 -21.58 -14.32 35.38
CA LYS A 122 -20.17 -14.29 35.80
C LYS A 122 -19.92 -15.30 36.92
N VAL A 123 -18.84 -16.03 36.81
CA VAL A 123 -18.34 -16.96 37.82
C VAL A 123 -17.05 -16.43 38.43
N LYS A 124 -16.79 -16.79 39.68
CA LYS A 124 -15.57 -16.41 40.41
C LYS A 124 -14.46 -17.41 40.13
N ILE A 125 -13.32 -16.91 39.71
CA ILE A 125 -12.11 -17.69 39.37
C ILE A 125 -10.95 -17.06 40.12
N ILE A 126 -9.98 -17.87 40.61
CA ILE A 126 -8.80 -17.39 41.28
C ILE A 126 -7.58 -17.70 40.41
N SER A 127 -6.75 -16.73 40.15
CA SER A 127 -5.49 -16.90 39.39
C SER A 127 -4.28 -16.84 40.36
N HIS A 128 -3.54 -17.95 40.41
CA HIS A 128 -2.26 -18.10 41.10
C HIS A 128 -1.06 -17.81 40.18
N ASP A 129 -1.31 -17.29 38.98
CA ASP A 129 -0.24 -16.75 38.14
C ASP A 129 0.36 -15.50 38.81
N LEU A 130 1.66 -15.31 38.62
CA LEU A 130 2.38 -14.23 39.30
C LEU A 130 2.49 -12.99 38.43
N ARG A 131 2.31 -11.83 39.06
CA ARG A 131 2.68 -10.52 38.53
C ARG A 131 4.20 -10.41 38.42
N PRO A 132 4.73 -9.44 37.66
CA PRO A 132 6.17 -9.17 37.59
C PRO A 132 6.83 -8.83 38.93
N ASP A 133 6.05 -8.34 39.89
CA ASP A 133 6.51 -8.03 41.27
C ASP A 133 6.50 -9.25 42.20
N GLY A 134 6.09 -10.44 41.69
CA GLY A 134 6.03 -11.70 42.45
C GLY A 134 4.72 -11.92 43.20
N THR A 135 3.75 -11.02 43.15
CA THR A 135 2.43 -11.21 43.76
C THR A 135 1.47 -11.95 42.84
N GLU A 136 0.49 -12.69 43.39
CA GLU A 136 -0.54 -13.37 42.60
C GLU A 136 -1.54 -12.36 42.00
N TYR A 137 -2.10 -12.69 40.84
CA TYR A 137 -3.20 -11.89 40.24
C TYR A 137 -4.48 -11.96 41.08
N GLY A 138 -4.74 -13.10 41.72
CA GLY A 138 -5.85 -13.30 42.68
C GLY A 138 -7.21 -13.49 42.00
N GLU A 139 -8.26 -13.05 42.69
CA GLU A 139 -9.66 -13.30 42.32
C GLU A 139 -10.15 -12.41 41.17
N PHE A 140 -10.92 -12.98 40.25
CA PHE A 140 -11.63 -12.23 39.21
C PHE A 140 -12.97 -12.86 38.83
N TRP A 141 -13.84 -12.07 38.21
CA TRP A 141 -15.17 -12.49 37.78
C TRP A 141 -15.27 -12.43 36.27
N GLN A 142 -15.64 -13.56 35.64
CA GLN A 142 -15.75 -13.65 34.19
C GLN A 142 -16.94 -14.48 33.76
N GLU A 143 -17.55 -14.17 32.62
CA GLU A 143 -18.59 -14.98 32.02
C GLU A 143 -18.00 -16.28 31.45
N PRO A 144 -18.62 -17.46 31.68
CA PRO A 144 -18.18 -18.73 31.13
C PRO A 144 -17.92 -18.70 29.61
N VAL A 145 -18.77 -18.01 28.85
CA VAL A 145 -18.60 -17.87 27.38
C VAL A 145 -17.33 -17.11 27.02
N VAL A 146 -16.91 -16.16 27.82
CA VAL A 146 -15.69 -15.36 27.60
C VAL A 146 -14.46 -16.18 28.00
N HIS A 147 -14.55 -16.89 29.12
CA HIS A 147 -13.47 -17.75 29.63
C HIS A 147 -13.18 -18.90 28.66
N LEU A 148 -14.20 -19.57 28.14
CA LEU A 148 -14.05 -20.61 27.11
C LEU A 148 -13.46 -20.14 25.77
N LYS A 149 -13.41 -18.83 25.51
CA LYS A 149 -12.69 -18.24 24.36
C LYS A 149 -11.21 -18.03 24.64
N GLY A 150 -10.69 -18.46 25.78
CA GLY A 150 -9.29 -18.31 26.18
C GLY A 150 -8.95 -16.95 26.81
N CYS A 151 -9.97 -16.18 27.23
CA CYS A 151 -9.71 -14.94 27.98
C CYS A 151 -9.30 -15.27 29.42
N THR A 152 -8.13 -14.78 29.84
CA THR A 152 -7.52 -15.00 31.16
C THR A 152 -7.95 -13.93 32.17
N HIS A 153 -7.27 -13.86 33.34
CA HIS A 153 -7.40 -12.75 34.26
C HIS A 153 -7.25 -11.40 33.53
N PRO A 154 -8.14 -10.39 33.75
CA PRO A 154 -8.12 -9.14 32.96
C PRO A 154 -6.78 -8.39 32.97
N GLU A 155 -6.10 -8.36 34.10
CA GLU A 155 -4.78 -7.70 34.20
C GLU A 155 -3.69 -8.55 33.53
N LEU A 156 -3.72 -9.88 33.68
CA LEU A 156 -2.80 -10.79 32.99
C LEU A 156 -3.00 -10.71 31.46
N GLY A 157 -4.25 -10.62 31.02
CA GLY A 157 -4.57 -10.43 29.59
C GLY A 157 -3.99 -9.15 29.04
N LYS A 158 -4.15 -8.02 29.73
CA LYS A 158 -3.52 -6.74 29.36
C LYS A 158 -2.00 -6.83 29.36
N TYR A 159 -1.40 -7.49 30.33
CA TYR A 159 0.05 -7.67 30.42
C TYR A 159 0.58 -8.55 29.26
N LYS A 160 -0.06 -9.70 28.99
CA LYS A 160 0.27 -10.57 27.83
C LYS A 160 0.11 -9.83 26.49
N GLN A 161 -0.95 -9.04 26.34
CA GLN A 161 -1.17 -8.21 25.14
C GLN A 161 -0.10 -7.12 25.00
N ALA A 162 0.27 -6.46 26.09
CA ALA A 162 1.37 -5.50 26.09
C ALA A 162 2.71 -6.16 25.74
N GLN A 163 3.00 -7.35 26.29
CA GLN A 163 4.22 -8.10 25.95
C GLN A 163 4.22 -8.59 24.48
N SER A 164 3.09 -9.02 23.94
CA SER A 164 3.01 -9.47 22.55
C SER A 164 3.18 -8.30 21.55
N GLN A 165 2.90 -7.07 21.98
CA GLN A 165 3.11 -5.85 21.22
C GLN A 165 4.48 -5.21 21.49
N CYS A 166 5.18 -5.58 22.58
CA CYS A 166 6.54 -5.15 22.84
C CYS A 166 7.53 -5.92 21.96
N TYR A 167 8.32 -5.19 21.20
CA TYR A 167 9.46 -5.77 20.53
C TYR A 167 10.47 -6.27 21.55
N THR A 168 11.08 -7.43 21.29
CA THR A 168 12.37 -7.74 21.93
C THR A 168 13.43 -6.80 21.37
N THR A 169 14.54 -6.64 22.09
CA THR A 169 15.67 -5.83 21.61
C THR A 169 16.13 -6.24 20.22
N GLU A 170 16.18 -7.56 19.95
CA GLU A 170 16.60 -8.12 18.67
C GLU A 170 15.63 -7.73 17.53
N LYS A 171 14.32 -7.93 17.75
CA LYS A 171 13.27 -7.54 16.76
C LYS A 171 13.24 -6.05 16.52
N PHE A 172 13.48 -5.24 17.55
CA PHE A 172 13.57 -3.79 17.40
C PHE A 172 14.80 -3.42 16.54
N ILE A 173 15.97 -4.02 16.82
CA ILE A 173 17.19 -3.80 16.03
C ILE A 173 17.02 -4.23 14.59
N GLU A 174 16.41 -5.40 14.33
CA GLU A 174 16.14 -5.90 12.99
C GLU A 174 15.29 -4.91 12.18
N LYS A 175 14.16 -4.46 12.75
CA LYS A 175 13.31 -3.47 12.11
C LYS A 175 14.01 -2.12 11.92
N SER A 176 14.79 -1.70 12.91
CA SER A 176 15.56 -0.47 12.82
C SER A 176 16.61 -0.52 11.70
N LYS A 177 17.26 -1.66 11.50
CA LYS A 177 18.19 -1.89 10.37
C LYS A 177 17.47 -1.82 9.03
N ILE A 178 16.25 -2.33 8.93
CA ILE A 178 15.44 -2.23 7.70
C ILE A 178 15.10 -0.76 7.41
N VAL A 179 14.63 -0.02 8.43
CA VAL A 179 14.26 1.41 8.26
C VAL A 179 15.46 2.30 7.93
N HIS A 180 16.63 1.95 8.45
CA HIS A 180 17.87 2.72 8.30
C HIS A 180 18.97 1.92 7.57
N PHE A 181 18.56 1.16 6.53
CA PHE A 181 19.46 0.27 5.78
C PHE A 181 20.65 1.00 5.13
N ASP A 182 20.47 2.29 4.84
CA ASP A 182 21.45 3.19 4.23
C ASP A 182 22.38 3.87 5.25
N LYS A 183 22.14 3.69 6.55
CA LYS A 183 22.88 4.37 7.62
C LYS A 183 23.89 3.45 8.28
N LYS A 184 25.04 4.02 8.62
CA LYS A 184 26.10 3.32 9.38
C LYS A 184 25.81 3.40 10.88
N TYR A 185 24.69 2.85 11.29
CA TYR A 185 24.32 2.79 12.71
C TYR A 185 24.85 1.51 13.36
N ASP A 186 25.44 1.67 14.54
CA ASP A 186 25.76 0.57 15.43
C ASP A 186 24.75 0.51 16.58
N TYR A 187 24.11 -0.63 16.71
CA TYR A 187 23.05 -0.91 17.67
C TYR A 187 23.55 -1.70 18.89
N SER A 188 24.86 -1.86 19.10
CA SER A 188 25.46 -2.64 20.20
C SER A 188 25.06 -2.18 21.59
N GLN A 189 24.71 -0.90 21.75
CA GLN A 189 24.30 -0.31 23.01
C GLN A 189 22.77 -0.21 23.19
N VAL A 190 22.00 -0.79 22.29
CA VAL A 190 20.55 -0.75 22.37
C VAL A 190 20.04 -1.74 23.40
N ASN A 191 19.33 -1.22 24.41
CA ASN A 191 18.49 -2.00 25.32
C ASN A 191 17.04 -1.49 25.18
N TYR A 192 16.20 -2.26 24.47
CA TYR A 192 14.81 -1.86 24.22
C TYR A 192 13.91 -2.30 25.36
N LEU A 193 13.33 -1.34 26.07
CA LEU A 193 12.37 -1.58 27.17
C LEU A 193 10.94 -1.25 26.75
N SER A 194 10.74 -0.14 26.05
CA SER A 194 9.41 0.29 25.57
C SER A 194 9.56 1.27 24.41
N SER A 195 8.46 1.55 23.70
CA SER A 195 8.43 2.54 22.62
C SER A 195 8.78 3.96 23.05
N GLN A 196 8.61 4.27 24.34
CA GLN A 196 8.82 5.60 24.94
C GLN A 196 10.16 5.74 25.67
N THR A 197 10.82 4.62 26.00
CA THR A 197 12.13 4.65 26.66
C THR A 197 13.21 4.83 25.60
N LYS A 198 13.95 5.94 25.67
CA LYS A 198 15.03 6.24 24.73
C LYS A 198 16.08 5.13 24.70
N VAL A 199 16.51 4.78 23.50
CA VAL A 199 17.63 3.88 23.24
C VAL A 199 18.85 4.67 22.78
N THR A 200 20.04 4.14 23.06
CA THR A 200 21.31 4.72 22.62
C THR A 200 21.80 4.01 21.35
N ILE A 201 22.09 4.79 20.32
CA ILE A 201 22.60 4.31 19.01
C ILE A 201 23.86 5.07 18.70
N ILE A 202 24.86 4.39 18.11
CA ILE A 202 26.10 5.01 17.64
C ILE A 202 25.97 5.26 16.14
N CYS A 203 26.10 6.52 15.73
CA CYS A 203 26.14 6.90 14.33
C CYS A 203 27.58 6.99 13.84
N ASN A 204 27.98 6.07 12.97
CA ASN A 204 29.32 6.04 12.36
C ASN A 204 29.40 6.86 11.06
N GLU A 205 28.36 7.64 10.74
CA GLU A 205 28.44 8.63 9.67
C GLU A 205 29.35 9.81 10.09
N CYS A 206 30.05 10.40 9.12
CA CYS A 206 30.91 11.56 9.35
C CYS A 206 30.25 12.83 8.77
N ASN A 207 30.59 13.97 9.35
CA ASN A 207 30.34 15.26 8.72
C ASN A 207 31.36 15.53 7.59
N ASN A 208 31.21 16.66 6.88
CA ASN A 208 32.08 17.07 5.78
C ASN A 208 33.56 17.27 6.17
N LYS A 209 33.89 17.25 7.47
CA LYS A 209 35.24 17.34 8.02
C LYS A 209 35.80 15.97 8.47
N GLY A 210 35.12 14.87 8.17
CA GLY A 210 35.50 13.53 8.56
C GLY A 210 35.24 13.18 10.05
N ILE A 211 34.53 14.04 10.80
CA ILE A 211 34.26 13.83 12.22
C ILE A 211 33.01 12.93 12.34
N ILE A 212 33.17 11.78 12.99
CA ILE A 212 32.07 10.84 13.29
C ILE A 212 31.04 11.50 14.19
N HIS A 213 29.75 11.28 13.89
CA HIS A 213 28.66 11.87 14.66
C HIS A 213 28.57 11.34 16.09
N GLY A 214 28.91 10.07 16.34
CA GLY A 214 28.97 9.44 17.65
C GLY A 214 27.60 9.05 18.19
N GLN A 215 27.49 8.92 19.50
CA GLN A 215 26.28 8.46 20.18
C GLN A 215 25.15 9.50 20.14
N PHE A 216 23.93 9.01 20.01
CA PHE A 216 22.71 9.78 20.18
C PHE A 216 21.61 8.95 20.83
N GLN A 217 20.69 9.62 21.51
CA GLN A 217 19.52 9.00 22.14
C GLN A 217 18.25 9.34 21.37
N ILE A 218 17.40 8.34 21.15
CA ILE A 218 16.16 8.50 20.40
C ILE A 218 15.06 7.60 20.96
N ASN A 219 13.81 8.03 20.90
CA ASN A 219 12.67 7.18 21.20
C ASN A 219 12.54 6.10 20.09
N PRO A 220 12.33 4.84 20.45
CA PRO A 220 12.17 3.75 19.50
C PRO A 220 11.11 4.00 18.41
N ASP A 221 9.95 4.54 18.77
CA ASP A 221 8.91 4.91 17.79
C ASP A 221 9.41 5.93 16.76
N ALA A 222 10.14 6.94 17.22
CA ALA A 222 10.70 7.94 16.32
C ALA A 222 11.74 7.33 15.36
N LEU A 223 12.57 6.40 15.85
CA LEU A 223 13.52 5.68 15.01
C LEU A 223 12.81 4.80 13.96
N LEU A 224 11.84 3.99 14.37
CA LEU A 224 11.05 3.15 13.46
C LEU A 224 10.19 3.97 12.48
N GLN A 225 9.91 5.23 12.82
CA GLN A 225 9.31 6.20 11.90
C GLN A 225 10.33 6.86 10.96
N GLY A 226 11.62 6.48 11.00
CA GLY A 226 12.67 6.97 10.12
C GLY A 226 13.35 8.25 10.60
N LYS A 227 13.07 8.73 11.82
CA LYS A 227 13.91 9.75 12.45
C LYS A 227 15.20 9.07 12.88
N GLY A 228 16.33 9.71 12.66
CA GLY A 228 17.65 9.14 12.96
C GLY A 228 18.53 10.08 13.74
N CYS A 229 19.84 9.97 13.52
CA CYS A 229 20.83 10.82 14.18
C CYS A 229 20.54 12.30 13.94
N PRO A 230 20.42 13.14 15.00
CA PRO A 230 20.14 14.57 14.84
C PRO A 230 21.19 15.34 14.06
N LYS A 231 22.44 14.85 14.06
CA LYS A 231 23.52 15.43 13.27
C LYS A 231 23.40 15.06 11.78
N CYS A 232 22.91 13.87 11.45
CA CYS A 232 22.54 13.50 10.09
C CYS A 232 21.28 14.24 9.62
N GLY A 233 20.29 14.44 10.50
CA GLY A 233 19.01 15.09 10.17
C GLY A 233 19.12 16.61 9.96
N LYS A 234 20.21 17.25 10.42
CA LYS A 234 20.54 18.65 10.07
C LYS A 234 21.08 18.78 8.64
N HIS A 235 21.39 17.67 8.01
CA HIS A 235 21.67 17.59 6.59
C HIS A 235 20.33 17.25 5.89
N ALA A 236 19.53 18.26 5.63
CA ALA A 236 18.51 18.14 4.59
C ALA A 236 19.25 17.67 3.35
N SER A 237 19.09 16.41 3.15
CA SER A 237 19.49 15.53 2.09
C SER A 237 20.98 15.55 1.69
N PHE A 238 21.69 14.53 2.16
CA PHE A 238 22.95 14.06 1.56
C PHE A 238 22.87 14.04 0.02
N ALA A 239 21.73 13.68 -0.54
CA ALA A 239 21.49 13.65 -1.97
C ALA A 239 21.54 15.06 -2.61
N GLU A 240 20.93 16.08 -1.97
CA GLU A 240 21.04 17.47 -2.45
C GLU A 240 22.47 17.96 -2.40
N ASP A 241 23.18 17.73 -1.29
CA ASP A 241 24.57 18.14 -1.13
C ASP A 241 25.49 17.45 -2.15
N GLU A 242 25.22 16.20 -2.49
CA GLU A 242 25.95 15.48 -3.51
C GLU A 242 25.68 16.02 -4.92
N ILE A 243 24.40 16.32 -5.22
CA ILE A 243 24.04 16.97 -6.48
C ILE A 243 24.68 18.37 -6.59
N ILE A 244 24.64 19.15 -5.51
CA ILE A 244 25.28 20.47 -5.45
C ILE A 244 26.78 20.36 -5.66
N THR A 245 27.44 19.40 -5.01
CA THR A 245 28.86 19.12 -5.15
C THR A 245 29.19 18.78 -6.60
N LEU A 246 28.41 17.91 -7.24
CA LEU A 246 28.58 17.58 -8.66
C LEU A 246 28.48 18.84 -9.55
N ILE A 247 27.45 19.67 -9.34
CA ILE A 247 27.23 20.89 -10.12
C ILE A 247 28.42 21.86 -9.95
N ASN A 248 28.82 22.13 -8.71
CA ASN A 248 29.93 23.04 -8.39
C ASN A 248 31.24 22.54 -9.00
N THR A 249 31.55 21.24 -8.88
CA THR A 249 32.82 20.66 -9.38
C THR A 249 32.90 20.69 -10.89
N LEU A 250 31.77 20.50 -11.59
CA LEU A 250 31.76 20.36 -13.06
C LEU A 250 31.56 21.68 -13.81
N SER A 251 30.83 22.62 -13.22
CA SER A 251 30.37 23.78 -13.97
C SER A 251 30.86 25.14 -13.44
N GLY A 252 31.29 25.20 -12.18
CA GLY A 252 31.57 26.47 -11.51
C GLY A 252 30.36 27.40 -11.38
N LEU A 253 29.16 26.93 -11.69
CA LEU A 253 27.90 27.69 -11.62
C LEU A 253 27.52 27.97 -10.17
N LYS A 254 26.98 29.16 -9.90
CA LYS A 254 26.43 29.49 -8.59
C LYS A 254 25.18 28.66 -8.32
N VAL A 255 25.17 27.91 -7.22
CA VAL A 255 24.03 27.16 -6.74
C VAL A 255 23.47 27.84 -5.49
N ILE A 256 22.16 28.05 -5.48
CA ILE A 256 21.41 28.51 -4.31
C ILE A 256 20.65 27.31 -3.74
N LYS A 257 20.92 26.97 -2.48
CA LYS A 257 20.23 25.89 -1.76
C LYS A 257 19.08 26.47 -0.96
N ASN A 258 17.96 25.76 -0.93
CA ASN A 258 16.76 26.07 -0.13
C ASN A 258 16.25 27.51 -0.36
N ASP A 259 16.04 27.89 -1.62
CA ASP A 259 15.52 29.21 -1.95
C ASP A 259 14.02 29.30 -1.69
N HIS A 260 13.62 30.23 -0.83
CA HIS A 260 12.23 30.52 -0.52
C HIS A 260 11.70 31.82 -1.15
N THR A 261 12.57 32.58 -1.83
CA THR A 261 12.22 33.93 -2.31
C THR A 261 11.51 33.90 -3.66
N ILE A 262 11.89 32.96 -4.52
CA ILE A 262 11.40 32.88 -5.91
C ILE A 262 9.94 32.45 -5.98
N LEU A 263 9.52 31.49 -5.16
CA LEU A 263 8.18 30.89 -5.19
C LEU A 263 7.28 31.38 -4.05
N ASN A 264 7.46 32.63 -3.59
CA ASN A 264 6.61 33.25 -2.58
C ASN A 264 6.48 32.40 -1.31
N GLY A 265 7.62 32.00 -0.73
CA GLY A 265 7.71 31.20 0.50
C GLY A 265 7.75 29.68 0.28
N LYS A 266 7.52 29.19 -0.93
CA LYS A 266 7.77 27.78 -1.25
C LYS A 266 9.23 27.57 -1.56
N GLU A 267 9.82 26.55 -0.97
CA GLU A 267 11.24 26.19 -1.13
C GLU A 267 11.55 25.69 -2.54
N LEU A 268 12.74 26.02 -3.03
CA LEU A 268 13.43 25.33 -4.12
C LEU A 268 14.70 24.70 -3.54
N ASP A 269 14.83 23.40 -3.56
CA ASP A 269 15.94 22.67 -2.90
C ASP A 269 17.29 23.06 -3.50
N ILE A 270 17.38 23.08 -4.84
CA ILE A 270 18.61 23.42 -5.59
C ILE A 270 18.22 24.32 -6.74
N TYR A 271 18.74 25.55 -6.76
CA TYR A 271 18.48 26.50 -7.85
C TYR A 271 19.79 27.02 -8.48
N ILE A 272 19.85 27.02 -9.81
CA ILE A 272 20.96 27.53 -10.62
C ILE A 272 20.47 28.78 -11.39
N PRO A 273 20.71 30.01 -10.88
CA PRO A 273 20.17 31.24 -11.45
C PRO A 273 20.57 31.48 -12.91
N GLU A 274 21.85 31.28 -13.22
CA GLU A 274 22.44 31.54 -14.55
C GLU A 274 21.80 30.69 -15.65
N LYS A 275 21.33 29.49 -15.32
CA LYS A 275 20.65 28.55 -16.24
C LYS A 275 19.12 28.60 -16.13
N LYS A 276 18.58 29.26 -15.11
CA LYS A 276 17.15 29.18 -14.73
C LYS A 276 16.68 27.72 -14.58
N ILE A 277 17.51 26.90 -13.92
CA ILE A 277 17.23 25.48 -13.69
C ILE A 277 17.12 25.26 -12.18
N ALA A 278 16.14 24.46 -11.77
CA ALA A 278 16.01 24.00 -10.40
C ALA A 278 15.84 22.49 -10.35
N PHE A 279 16.35 21.87 -9.29
CA PHE A 279 16.15 20.47 -8.97
C PHE A 279 15.48 20.36 -7.60
N GLU A 280 14.51 19.47 -7.49
CA GLU A 280 13.82 19.08 -6.25
C GLU A 280 14.13 17.63 -5.93
N TYR A 281 14.58 17.39 -4.73
CA TYR A 281 14.77 16.02 -4.23
C TYR A 281 13.55 15.58 -3.42
N ASN A 282 12.86 14.56 -3.92
CA ASN A 282 11.63 14.10 -3.32
C ASN A 282 11.86 12.76 -2.61
N GLY A 283 12.01 12.81 -1.28
CA GLY A 283 12.01 11.62 -0.45
C GLY A 283 10.66 10.89 -0.55
N ILE A 284 10.67 9.62 -0.91
CA ILE A 284 9.45 8.85 -1.20
C ILE A 284 8.48 8.87 -0.01
N ARG A 285 8.99 8.73 1.20
CA ARG A 285 8.19 8.75 2.41
C ARG A 285 7.46 10.08 2.61
N TRP A 286 8.19 11.19 2.53
CA TRP A 286 7.64 12.53 2.83
C TRP A 286 6.74 13.08 1.73
N HIS A 287 6.84 12.52 0.52
CA HIS A 287 6.04 12.88 -0.65
C HIS A 287 4.93 11.88 -0.95
N SER A 288 4.62 10.95 -0.01
CA SER A 288 3.49 10.03 -0.09
C SER A 288 2.18 10.67 0.38
N GLU A 289 1.06 10.05 0.03
CA GLU A 289 -0.27 10.48 0.48
C GLU A 289 -0.44 10.46 2.01
N GLN A 290 0.31 9.61 2.72
CA GLN A 290 0.31 9.58 4.19
C GLN A 290 0.69 10.91 4.83
N PHE A 291 1.42 11.78 4.12
CA PHE A 291 1.84 13.10 4.58
C PHE A 291 1.08 14.25 3.90
N ASN A 292 -0.17 14.01 3.47
CA ASN A 292 -1.06 15.00 2.87
C ASN A 292 -0.52 15.67 1.60
N LYS A 293 0.37 15.02 0.85
CA LYS A 293 0.76 15.50 -0.47
C LYS A 293 -0.24 15.00 -1.49
N ASP A 294 -1.03 15.92 -2.05
CA ASP A 294 -1.97 15.54 -3.09
C ASP A 294 -1.27 15.20 -4.42
N LYS A 295 -1.97 14.46 -5.24
CA LYS A 295 -1.53 13.98 -6.57
C LYS A 295 -0.93 15.06 -7.47
N PHE A 296 -1.37 16.30 -7.35
CA PHE A 296 -0.96 17.42 -8.22
C PHE A 296 0.13 18.30 -7.59
N TYR A 297 0.63 17.99 -6.39
CA TYR A 297 1.59 18.82 -5.68
C TYR A 297 2.83 19.14 -6.53
N HIS A 298 3.48 18.14 -7.09
CA HIS A 298 4.69 18.31 -7.91
C HIS A 298 4.40 19.03 -9.24
N LEU A 299 3.26 18.74 -9.85
CA LEU A 299 2.83 19.40 -11.08
C LEU A 299 2.63 20.88 -10.86
N ARG A 300 1.86 21.28 -9.83
CA ARG A 300 1.65 22.70 -9.50
C ARG A 300 2.93 23.45 -9.20
N LYS A 301 3.89 22.82 -8.49
CA LYS A 301 5.19 23.43 -8.21
C LYS A 301 5.98 23.65 -9.51
N LYS A 302 5.96 22.66 -10.41
CA LYS A 302 6.57 22.79 -11.74
C LYS A 302 5.93 23.91 -12.58
N GLU A 303 4.62 24.02 -12.60
CA GLU A 303 3.89 25.07 -13.31
C GLU A 303 4.22 26.47 -12.78
N LEU A 304 4.31 26.62 -11.44
CA LEU A 304 4.74 27.89 -10.82
C LEU A 304 6.17 28.28 -11.23
N CYS A 305 7.08 27.32 -11.27
CA CYS A 305 8.43 27.56 -11.78
C CYS A 305 8.43 27.98 -13.26
N GLN A 306 7.64 27.29 -14.08
CA GLN A 306 7.52 27.57 -15.52
C GLN A 306 6.98 28.98 -15.79
N GLN A 307 6.01 29.46 -15.01
CA GLN A 307 5.52 30.84 -15.08
C GLN A 307 6.60 31.89 -14.83
N LYS A 308 7.62 31.53 -14.04
CA LYS A 308 8.80 32.36 -13.76
C LYS A 308 9.99 32.09 -14.71
N GLY A 309 9.79 31.29 -15.75
CA GLY A 309 10.82 30.92 -16.72
C GLY A 309 11.86 29.94 -16.17
N ILE A 310 11.58 29.27 -15.04
CA ILE A 310 12.48 28.30 -14.40
C ILE A 310 12.08 26.89 -14.82
N LYS A 311 13.07 26.09 -15.21
CA LYS A 311 12.90 24.67 -15.54
C LYS A 311 13.11 23.84 -14.28
N LEU A 312 12.03 23.31 -13.70
CA LEU A 312 12.08 22.47 -12.51
C LEU A 312 12.11 20.99 -12.88
N PHE A 313 13.07 20.27 -12.31
CA PHE A 313 13.22 18.82 -12.43
C PHE A 313 13.02 18.15 -11.07
N HIS A 314 12.12 17.17 -11.01
CA HIS A 314 11.89 16.38 -9.81
C HIS A 314 12.72 15.11 -9.84
N ILE A 315 13.58 14.93 -8.85
CA ILE A 315 14.39 13.74 -8.59
C ILE A 315 13.74 12.99 -7.45
N PHE A 316 13.47 11.71 -7.62
CA PHE A 316 12.96 10.89 -6.54
C PHE A 316 14.05 10.05 -5.90
N GLU A 317 13.86 9.73 -4.63
CA GLU A 317 14.83 9.02 -3.79
C GLU A 317 15.27 7.68 -4.39
N ASP A 318 14.36 6.89 -4.97
CA ASP A 318 14.68 5.62 -5.65
C ASP A 318 15.61 5.80 -6.85
N GLU A 319 15.44 6.88 -7.62
CA GLU A 319 16.33 7.19 -8.75
C GLU A 319 17.75 7.50 -8.27
N PHE A 320 17.87 8.18 -7.13
CA PHE A 320 19.16 8.47 -6.51
C PHE A 320 19.80 7.22 -5.89
N LEU A 321 19.00 6.36 -5.24
CA LEU A 321 19.51 5.15 -4.57
C LEU A 321 19.91 4.05 -5.55
N PHE A 322 19.09 3.79 -6.57
CA PHE A 322 19.26 2.62 -7.44
C PHE A 322 19.82 2.95 -8.81
N HIS A 323 19.70 4.21 -9.28
CA HIS A 323 20.14 4.64 -10.61
C HIS A 323 21.01 5.91 -10.57
N LYS A 324 21.79 6.05 -9.50
CA LYS A 324 22.58 7.25 -9.20
C LYS A 324 23.47 7.70 -10.35
N GLU A 325 24.25 6.80 -10.94
CA GLU A 325 25.14 7.11 -12.04
C GLU A 325 24.38 7.66 -13.25
N CYS A 326 23.27 7.03 -13.61
CA CYS A 326 22.40 7.47 -14.69
C CYS A 326 21.81 8.86 -14.40
N LEU A 327 21.35 9.08 -13.17
CA LEU A 327 20.83 10.37 -12.70
C LEU A 327 21.89 11.48 -12.78
N MET A 328 23.10 11.25 -12.26
CA MET A 328 24.18 12.22 -12.28
C MET A 328 24.60 12.59 -13.71
N ASN A 329 24.66 11.61 -14.63
CA ASN A 329 24.93 11.87 -16.04
C ASN A 329 23.78 12.65 -16.71
N LYS A 330 22.54 12.43 -16.32
CA LYS A 330 21.41 13.21 -16.80
C LYS A 330 21.47 14.66 -16.32
N ILE A 331 21.82 14.90 -15.05
CA ILE A 331 22.04 16.24 -14.51
C ILE A 331 23.17 16.96 -15.26
N LYS A 332 24.32 16.31 -15.50
CA LYS A 332 25.44 16.86 -16.30
C LYS A 332 24.97 17.36 -17.66
N ARG A 333 24.15 16.56 -18.36
CA ARG A 333 23.60 16.93 -19.67
C ARG A 333 22.62 18.11 -19.58
N ILE A 334 21.78 18.16 -18.55
CA ILE A 334 20.81 19.25 -18.34
C ILE A 334 21.52 20.58 -18.08
N ILE A 335 22.58 20.59 -17.28
CA ILE A 335 23.35 21.81 -17.00
C ILE A 335 24.36 22.17 -18.11
N GLY A 336 24.52 21.30 -19.12
CA GLY A 336 25.37 21.52 -20.28
C GLY A 336 26.83 21.10 -20.12
N CYS A 337 27.20 20.39 -19.05
CA CYS A 337 28.56 19.88 -18.83
C CYS A 337 28.78 18.58 -19.60
N THR A 338 29.12 18.69 -20.89
CA THR A 338 29.22 17.54 -21.81
C THR A 338 30.58 17.44 -22.50
N ASP A 339 31.62 18.09 -21.95
CA ASP A 339 32.92 18.17 -22.61
C ASP A 339 33.65 16.83 -22.76
N ASN A 340 33.45 15.95 -21.78
CA ASN A 340 34.02 14.59 -21.77
C ASN A 340 33.11 13.54 -22.42
N ILE A 341 32.02 13.94 -23.06
CA ILE A 341 31.09 13.01 -23.70
C ILE A 341 31.39 12.92 -25.20
N ILE A 342 31.53 11.70 -25.71
CA ILE A 342 31.78 11.41 -27.13
C ILE A 342 30.56 11.79 -27.95
N LYS A 343 30.70 12.77 -28.83
CA LYS A 343 29.60 13.24 -29.71
C LYS A 343 29.75 12.62 -31.10
N ILE A 344 28.75 11.81 -31.49
CA ILE A 344 28.72 11.16 -32.80
C ILE A 344 27.38 11.35 -33.51
N GLY A 345 27.40 11.30 -34.84
CA GLY A 345 26.17 11.27 -35.62
C GLY A 345 25.63 9.86 -35.74
N ALA A 346 24.33 9.68 -35.69
CA ALA A 346 23.65 8.40 -35.86
C ALA A 346 24.03 7.67 -37.16
N ARG A 347 24.46 8.38 -38.21
CA ARG A 347 24.90 7.78 -39.48
C ARG A 347 26.05 6.78 -39.30
N LYS A 348 26.90 6.98 -38.30
CA LYS A 348 28.04 6.11 -37.97
C LYS A 348 27.64 4.83 -37.22
N CYS A 349 26.41 4.75 -36.75
CA CYS A 349 25.93 3.58 -36.03
C CYS A 349 25.20 2.63 -36.98
N PHE A 350 25.35 1.31 -36.78
CA PHE A 350 24.48 0.32 -37.38
C PHE A 350 23.42 -0.17 -36.37
N ILE A 351 22.27 -0.59 -36.86
CA ILE A 351 21.14 -1.02 -36.03
C ILE A 351 20.89 -2.50 -36.28
N LYS A 352 20.72 -3.24 -35.19
CA LYS A 352 20.27 -4.64 -35.24
C LYS A 352 19.32 -4.92 -34.06
N GLU A 353 18.59 -6.01 -34.18
CA GLU A 353 17.86 -6.60 -33.06
C GLU A 353 18.85 -7.16 -32.04
N ILE A 354 18.54 -6.98 -30.76
CA ILE A 354 19.31 -7.49 -29.63
C ILE A 354 18.43 -8.37 -28.75
N THR A 355 19.05 -9.22 -27.97
CA THR A 355 18.35 -10.11 -27.06
C THR A 355 17.73 -9.38 -25.88
N ASN A 356 16.75 -10.02 -25.21
CA ASN A 356 16.19 -9.49 -23.97
C ASN A 356 17.26 -9.28 -22.90
N GLU A 357 18.24 -10.18 -22.82
CA GLU A 357 19.32 -10.11 -21.82
C GLU A 357 20.25 -8.93 -22.09
N GLU A 358 20.71 -8.74 -23.32
CA GLU A 358 21.52 -7.58 -23.71
C GLU A 358 20.79 -6.27 -23.42
N SER A 359 19.49 -6.21 -23.77
CA SER A 359 18.66 -5.05 -23.50
C SER A 359 18.49 -4.79 -22.01
N LYS A 360 18.28 -5.84 -21.20
CA LYS A 360 18.12 -5.74 -19.75
C LYS A 360 19.38 -5.17 -19.10
N ILE A 361 20.56 -5.74 -19.39
CA ILE A 361 21.83 -5.25 -18.86
C ILE A 361 22.05 -3.78 -19.22
N PHE A 362 21.79 -3.40 -20.48
CA PHE A 362 21.97 -2.03 -20.92
C PHE A 362 20.98 -1.05 -20.26
N LEU A 363 19.70 -1.40 -20.17
CA LEU A 363 18.65 -0.55 -19.63
C LEU A 363 18.79 -0.36 -18.11
N GLU A 364 19.14 -1.42 -17.37
CA GLU A 364 19.40 -1.29 -15.92
C GLU A 364 20.56 -0.34 -15.64
N LYS A 365 21.58 -0.32 -16.50
CA LYS A 365 22.75 0.55 -16.32
C LYS A 365 22.50 1.99 -16.76
N TYR A 366 21.76 2.21 -17.84
CA TYR A 366 21.71 3.50 -18.53
C TYR A 366 20.33 4.17 -18.59
N HIS A 367 19.26 3.50 -18.13
CA HIS A 367 17.93 4.10 -18.11
C HIS A 367 17.48 4.39 -16.69
N ILE A 368 17.04 5.63 -16.39
CA ILE A 368 16.67 6.08 -15.04
C ILE A 368 15.51 5.29 -14.40
N GLN A 369 14.72 4.60 -15.21
CA GLN A 369 13.64 3.72 -14.73
C GLN A 369 13.98 2.23 -14.94
N GLY A 370 15.22 1.90 -15.26
CA GLY A 370 15.68 0.54 -15.50
C GLY A 370 14.99 -0.17 -16.67
N TYR A 371 15.07 -1.49 -16.66
CA TYR A 371 14.45 -2.36 -17.65
C TYR A 371 12.92 -2.34 -17.59
N ALA A 372 12.29 -2.52 -18.74
CA ALA A 372 10.87 -2.84 -18.85
C ALA A 372 10.67 -3.98 -19.85
N LYS A 373 9.76 -4.91 -19.54
CA LYS A 373 9.41 -6.01 -20.42
C LYS A 373 8.92 -5.48 -21.77
N ALA A 374 9.49 -5.99 -22.84
CA ALA A 374 9.12 -5.64 -24.20
C ALA A 374 9.21 -6.86 -25.12
N THR A 375 8.68 -6.74 -26.34
CA THR A 375 8.64 -7.83 -27.32
C THR A 375 9.74 -7.75 -28.37
N LEU A 376 10.35 -6.57 -28.50
CA LEU A 376 11.43 -6.31 -29.46
C LEU A 376 12.38 -5.26 -28.90
N HIS A 377 13.66 -5.48 -29.02
CA HIS A 377 14.70 -4.55 -28.65
C HIS A 377 15.63 -4.27 -29.85
N LEU A 378 15.79 -2.99 -30.16
CA LEU A 378 16.71 -2.55 -31.21
C LEU A 378 17.90 -1.83 -30.57
N GLY A 379 19.09 -2.35 -30.83
CA GLY A 379 20.36 -1.78 -30.41
C GLY A 379 21.05 -1.03 -31.56
N ALA A 380 21.60 0.14 -31.24
CA ALA A 380 22.51 0.84 -32.13
C ALA A 380 23.95 0.65 -31.67
N PHE A 381 24.84 0.32 -32.60
CA PHE A 381 26.23 0.00 -32.33
C PHE A 381 27.16 0.99 -33.04
N TYR A 382 28.19 1.42 -32.35
CA TYR A 382 29.30 2.22 -32.87
C TYR A 382 30.61 1.57 -32.45
N ASN A 383 31.50 1.29 -33.41
CA ASN A 383 32.75 0.54 -33.17
C ASN A 383 32.54 -0.76 -32.38
N ASN A 384 31.51 -1.52 -32.73
CA ASN A 384 31.08 -2.76 -32.07
C ASN A 384 30.56 -2.60 -30.61
N GLU A 385 30.49 -1.40 -30.09
CA GLU A 385 29.93 -1.10 -28.78
C GLU A 385 28.44 -0.74 -28.90
N LEU A 386 27.60 -1.26 -27.99
CA LEU A 386 26.18 -0.93 -27.91
C LEU A 386 26.03 0.46 -27.29
N VAL A 387 25.61 1.46 -28.08
CA VAL A 387 25.54 2.87 -27.65
C VAL A 387 24.12 3.39 -27.43
N SER A 388 23.10 2.72 -27.94
CA SER A 388 21.70 3.12 -27.67
C SER A 388 20.77 1.93 -27.83
N VAL A 389 19.71 1.90 -27.02
CA VAL A 389 18.65 0.87 -27.06
C VAL A 389 17.29 1.54 -27.09
N ILE A 390 16.41 1.03 -27.96
CA ILE A 390 14.97 1.31 -27.93
C ILE A 390 14.22 0.00 -27.86
N SER A 391 13.25 -0.08 -26.94
CA SER A 391 12.43 -1.25 -26.68
C SER A 391 10.96 -1.00 -27.05
N PHE A 392 10.37 -1.95 -27.78
CA PHE A 392 9.00 -1.88 -28.26
C PHE A 392 8.17 -3.04 -27.68
N LEU A 393 7.02 -2.71 -27.11
CA LEU A 393 6.02 -3.70 -26.70
C LEU A 393 4.95 -3.80 -27.78
N LYS A 394 4.61 -5.03 -28.19
CA LYS A 394 3.52 -5.30 -29.12
C LYS A 394 2.18 -5.10 -28.42
N GLU A 395 1.32 -4.34 -29.05
CA GLU A 395 -0.08 -4.17 -28.66
C GLU A 395 -1.01 -4.79 -29.73
N HIS A 396 -2.30 -4.62 -29.59
CA HIS A 396 -3.27 -5.13 -30.56
C HIS A 396 -3.17 -4.37 -31.91
N ASN A 397 -3.64 -4.99 -32.99
CA ASN A 397 -3.78 -4.37 -34.32
C ASN A 397 -2.51 -3.77 -34.92
N ASP A 398 -1.36 -4.44 -34.78
CA ASP A 398 -0.05 -3.97 -35.26
C ASP A 398 0.39 -2.63 -34.67
N GLU A 399 -0.16 -2.24 -33.54
CA GLU A 399 0.32 -1.11 -32.75
C GLU A 399 1.54 -1.50 -31.91
N ARG A 400 2.40 -0.53 -31.64
CA ARG A 400 3.59 -0.70 -30.79
C ARG A 400 3.69 0.41 -29.77
N ASN A 401 4.05 0.04 -28.55
CA ASN A 401 4.39 0.99 -27.51
C ASN A 401 5.92 1.03 -27.36
N LEU A 402 6.52 2.20 -27.61
CA LEU A 402 7.91 2.44 -27.31
C LEU A 402 8.02 2.65 -25.79
N VAL A 403 8.49 1.63 -25.08
CA VAL A 403 8.47 1.60 -23.59
C VAL A 403 9.77 2.10 -22.97
N ARG A 404 10.90 1.98 -23.66
CA ARG A 404 12.20 2.48 -23.18
C ARG A 404 13.03 3.01 -24.35
N SER A 405 13.74 4.11 -24.11
CA SER A 405 14.72 4.69 -25.03
C SER A 405 15.83 5.33 -24.23
N THR A 406 17.05 4.86 -24.42
CA THR A 406 18.24 5.41 -23.75
C THR A 406 19.49 5.27 -24.60
N THR A 407 20.48 6.08 -24.23
CA THR A 407 21.83 6.10 -24.86
C THR A 407 22.85 5.94 -23.75
N HIS A 408 23.94 5.25 -24.03
CA HIS A 408 25.07 5.05 -23.14
C HIS A 408 25.56 6.39 -22.57
N ASN A 409 25.97 6.40 -21.32
CA ASN A 409 26.31 7.64 -20.59
C ASN A 409 27.44 8.42 -21.24
N ASP A 410 28.41 7.75 -21.82
CA ASP A 410 29.58 8.37 -22.43
C ASP A 410 29.39 8.86 -23.87
N TYR A 411 28.18 8.68 -24.42
CA TYR A 411 27.87 9.07 -25.79
C TYR A 411 26.70 10.06 -25.89
N ILE A 412 26.83 11.03 -26.79
CA ILE A 412 25.70 11.78 -27.35
C ILE A 412 25.61 11.39 -28.82
N VAL A 413 24.59 10.59 -29.18
CA VAL A 413 24.40 10.11 -30.55
C VAL A 413 23.28 10.93 -31.22
N GLN A 414 23.67 11.95 -31.97
CA GLN A 414 22.71 12.85 -32.62
C GLN A 414 21.86 12.12 -33.65
N GLY A 415 20.52 12.19 -33.52
CA GLY A 415 19.56 11.59 -34.44
C GLY A 415 19.35 10.10 -34.27
N ILE A 416 19.88 9.47 -33.20
CA ILE A 416 19.80 8.02 -33.04
C ILE A 416 18.37 7.51 -32.86
N THR A 417 17.55 8.22 -32.10
CA THR A 417 16.14 7.85 -31.89
C THR A 417 15.38 7.82 -33.21
N SER A 418 15.52 8.89 -34.04
CA SER A 418 14.89 8.93 -35.36
C SER A 418 15.41 7.83 -36.29
N LYS A 419 16.70 7.52 -36.24
CA LYS A 419 17.28 6.46 -37.04
C LYS A 419 16.74 5.08 -36.66
N ILE A 420 16.69 4.75 -35.35
CA ILE A 420 16.15 3.47 -34.88
C ILE A 420 14.64 3.35 -35.21
N ILE A 421 13.87 4.42 -35.04
CA ILE A 421 12.44 4.42 -35.39
C ILE A 421 12.24 4.24 -36.89
N SER A 422 13.03 4.92 -37.75
CA SER A 422 13.00 4.73 -39.19
C SER A 422 13.37 3.32 -39.60
N PHE A 423 14.40 2.71 -38.98
CA PHE A 423 14.76 1.33 -39.18
C PHE A 423 13.61 0.40 -38.79
N PHE A 424 12.97 0.65 -37.64
CA PHE A 424 11.84 -0.14 -37.16
C PHE A 424 10.66 -0.09 -38.13
N ILE A 425 10.23 1.09 -38.58
CA ILE A 425 9.12 1.27 -39.53
C ILE A 425 9.40 0.56 -40.87
N LYS A 426 10.66 0.57 -41.32
CA LYS A 426 11.07 -0.05 -42.59
C LYS A 426 11.05 -1.57 -42.51
N ASN A 427 11.43 -2.17 -41.38
CA ASN A 427 11.68 -3.63 -41.31
C ASN A 427 10.55 -4.39 -40.59
N TYR A 428 9.64 -3.72 -39.92
CA TYR A 428 8.55 -4.37 -39.17
C TYR A 428 7.20 -3.78 -39.59
N LYS A 429 6.19 -4.64 -39.65
CA LYS A 429 4.83 -4.20 -39.93
C LYS A 429 4.31 -3.47 -38.68
N VAL A 430 4.03 -2.18 -38.83
CA VAL A 430 3.52 -1.32 -37.77
C VAL A 430 2.51 -0.33 -38.33
N LYS A 431 1.36 -0.24 -37.65
CA LYS A 431 0.30 0.73 -37.98
C LYS A 431 0.51 2.05 -37.25
N GLN A 432 0.89 1.96 -35.98
CA GLN A 432 1.07 3.12 -35.10
C GLN A 432 2.13 2.81 -34.03
N ILE A 433 2.93 3.83 -33.69
CA ILE A 433 3.84 3.78 -32.54
C ILE A 433 3.35 4.80 -31.54
N LYS A 434 3.14 4.37 -30.29
CA LYS A 434 2.82 5.20 -29.12
C LYS A 434 4.01 5.28 -28.20
N THR A 435 4.12 6.35 -27.43
CA THR A 435 5.10 6.47 -26.34
C THR A 435 4.61 7.43 -25.29
N PHE A 436 5.18 7.33 -24.10
CA PHE A 436 4.88 8.22 -22.98
C PHE A 436 6.14 8.99 -22.60
N LEU A 437 6.06 10.31 -22.63
CA LEU A 437 7.13 11.18 -22.16
C LEU A 437 6.94 11.48 -20.67
N ASP A 438 7.99 11.22 -19.88
CA ASP A 438 8.01 11.62 -18.48
C ASP A 438 8.19 13.15 -18.39
N ARG A 439 7.10 13.83 -18.09
CA ARG A 439 7.04 15.29 -18.01
C ARG A 439 7.96 15.91 -16.95
N ARG A 440 8.41 15.13 -15.97
CA ARG A 440 9.38 15.63 -14.98
C ARG A 440 10.68 16.08 -15.63
N TRP A 441 11.09 15.40 -16.69
CA TRP A 441 12.34 15.61 -17.44
C TRP A 441 12.13 16.43 -18.73
N GLU A 442 10.92 16.85 -19.01
CA GLU A 442 10.60 17.65 -20.19
C GLU A 442 11.08 19.09 -20.02
N ILE A 443 11.85 19.55 -21.02
CA ILE A 443 12.33 20.93 -21.11
C ILE A 443 11.35 21.78 -21.97
N ASP A 444 10.90 21.20 -23.08
CA ASP A 444 10.04 21.84 -24.06
C ASP A 444 9.09 20.79 -24.67
N LYS A 445 7.79 21.00 -24.54
CA LYS A 445 6.77 20.06 -25.05
C LYS A 445 6.78 19.94 -26.57
N ASP A 446 7.14 20.98 -27.26
CA ASP A 446 7.10 21.08 -28.73
C ASP A 446 8.48 20.79 -29.37
N ASN A 447 9.55 20.76 -28.58
CA ASN A 447 10.91 20.57 -29.05
C ASN A 447 11.69 19.51 -28.22
N ASN A 448 11.22 18.28 -28.27
CA ASN A 448 11.84 17.14 -27.57
C ASN A 448 12.27 16.06 -28.57
N VAL A 449 12.89 14.98 -28.06
CA VAL A 449 13.40 13.87 -28.88
C VAL A 449 12.31 13.17 -29.70
N TYR A 450 11.10 13.09 -29.18
CA TYR A 450 9.99 12.43 -29.85
C TYR A 450 9.39 13.30 -30.95
N THR A 451 9.16 14.59 -30.71
CA THR A 451 8.68 15.52 -31.75
C THR A 451 9.67 15.62 -32.90
N LYS A 452 10.99 15.64 -32.60
CA LYS A 452 12.08 15.58 -33.62
C LYS A 452 12.13 14.25 -34.38
N SER A 453 11.58 13.19 -33.82
CA SER A 453 11.49 11.88 -34.43
C SER A 453 10.17 11.61 -35.14
N GLY A 454 9.32 12.64 -35.30
CA GLY A 454 8.07 12.58 -36.05
C GLY A 454 6.83 12.23 -35.22
N PHE A 455 6.95 12.11 -33.89
CA PHE A 455 5.76 11.93 -33.05
C PHE A 455 4.97 13.22 -32.92
N LYS A 456 3.66 13.07 -32.83
CA LYS A 456 2.73 14.16 -32.50
C LYS A 456 2.18 13.98 -31.11
N LEU A 457 2.06 15.07 -30.35
CA LEU A 457 1.42 15.05 -29.06
C LEU A 457 -0.07 14.72 -29.24
N ASN A 458 -0.51 13.65 -28.65
CA ASN A 458 -1.92 13.22 -28.70
C ASN A 458 -2.68 13.74 -27.48
N ASN A 459 -2.15 13.54 -26.29
CA ASN A 459 -2.83 13.92 -25.04
C ASN A 459 -1.81 14.19 -23.92
N ILE A 460 -2.21 14.98 -22.92
CA ILE A 460 -1.49 15.21 -21.69
C ILE A 460 -2.23 14.46 -20.58
N LEU A 461 -1.59 13.45 -20.03
CA LEU A 461 -2.13 12.67 -18.94
C LEU A 461 -1.93 13.38 -17.61
N ASN A 462 -2.87 13.18 -16.69
CA ASN A 462 -2.72 13.60 -15.31
C ASN A 462 -1.60 12.81 -14.62
N PRO A 463 -0.99 13.35 -13.54
CA PRO A 463 -0.06 12.59 -12.73
C PRO A 463 -0.64 11.24 -12.33
N ASP A 464 0.17 10.19 -12.41
CA ASP A 464 -0.21 8.84 -12.04
C ASP A 464 0.34 8.49 -10.66
N TYR A 465 -0.27 7.50 -9.99
CA TYR A 465 0.21 6.97 -8.74
C TYR A 465 1.31 5.94 -8.97
N ARG A 466 2.29 5.93 -8.09
CA ARG A 466 3.21 4.81 -7.93
C ARG A 466 3.12 4.31 -6.50
N TYR A 467 3.01 3.00 -6.37
CA TYR A 467 3.04 2.37 -5.05
C TYR A 467 4.47 2.27 -4.57
N THR A 468 4.68 2.49 -3.28
CA THR A 468 5.98 2.28 -2.64
C THR A 468 5.86 1.16 -1.62
N ASN A 469 6.92 0.35 -1.50
CA ASN A 469 7.05 -0.65 -0.45
C ASN A 469 7.43 -0.04 0.91
N GLY A 470 7.59 1.28 0.98
CA GLY A 470 8.03 1.98 2.20
C GLY A 470 9.54 1.88 2.46
N HIS A 471 10.31 1.21 1.61
CA HIS A 471 11.75 0.97 1.73
C HIS A 471 12.58 1.67 0.66
N GLY A 472 12.09 2.80 0.15
CA GLY A 472 12.80 3.60 -0.84
C GLY A 472 12.58 3.16 -2.30
N GLU A 473 11.65 2.24 -2.59
CA GLU A 473 11.27 1.81 -3.95
C GLU A 473 9.86 2.26 -4.32
N ARG A 474 9.67 2.58 -5.60
CA ARG A 474 8.36 2.93 -6.21
C ARG A 474 7.95 1.90 -7.25
#